data_99d7893997c10f3af7cff389f699bbf8
#
_entry.id   99d7893997c10f3af7cff389f699bbf8
#
_cell.length_a   1.000
_cell.length_b   1.000
_cell.length_c   1.000
_cell.angle_alpha   90.00
_cell.angle_beta   90.00
_cell.angle_gamma   90.00
#
_symmetry.space_group_name_H-M   'P 1'
#
loop_
_entity.id
_entity.type
_entity.pdbx_description
1 polymer ?
#
loop_
_entity_poly.entity_id
_entity_poly.type
_entity_poly.pdbx_seq_one_letter_code
_entity_poly.pdbx_strand_id
1 'polypeptide(L)'
;VHEKLEPGDDLHWTGIASRWNNSCADCHSTNLEKGYDDRTGTYHTTFSEIDVSCEACHGPGSIHVELAESKAFFWDRHHGYGLARLKGKDPGNEIQSCAPCHSHRRVVHPGFVPGESYHDHFSHAVLAPSLYHDDGQIMEEVYVFGSFLQSKMYHKGIRCTDCHDPHTTRLKFEGNKLCTSCHQHPAAKYDTLSHHRHTALEGTSCV
;
A
#
# COMPACT_ATOMS: atom_id res chain seq x y z
N VAL A 1 7.44 18.98 -18.49
CA VAL A 1 7.52 18.79 -19.95
C VAL A 1 6.88 17.44 -20.24
N HIS A 2 5.68 17.44 -20.82
CA HIS A 2 5.05 16.19 -21.25
C HIS A 2 5.72 15.77 -22.57
N GLU A 3 6.71 14.90 -22.45
CA GLU A 3 7.32 14.29 -23.62
C GLU A 3 6.29 13.33 -24.26
N LYS A 4 6.06 13.50 -25.55
CA LYS A 4 5.16 12.62 -26.29
C LYS A 4 5.91 11.33 -26.59
N LEU A 5 5.48 10.24 -25.97
CA LEU A 5 6.02 8.90 -26.22
C LEU A 5 5.39 8.32 -27.49
N GLU A 6 6.21 7.78 -28.38
CA GLU A 6 5.75 7.13 -29.61
C GLU A 6 5.77 5.60 -29.47
N PRO A 7 4.96 4.86 -30.26
CA PRO A 7 5.02 3.42 -30.26
C PRO A 7 6.42 2.92 -30.65
N GLY A 8 7.06 2.19 -29.75
CA GLY A 8 8.44 1.73 -29.87
C GLY A 8 9.37 2.32 -28.81
N ASP A 9 8.98 3.38 -28.12
CA ASP A 9 9.71 3.86 -26.96
C ASP A 9 9.50 2.90 -25.78
N ASP A 10 10.54 2.67 -25.00
CA ASP A 10 10.49 1.72 -23.88
C ASP A 10 9.43 2.10 -22.84
N LEU A 11 9.22 3.40 -22.62
CA LEU A 11 8.24 3.93 -21.66
C LEU A 11 6.84 4.13 -22.27
N HIS A 12 6.67 3.95 -23.59
CA HIS A 12 5.33 3.95 -24.17
C HIS A 12 4.48 2.84 -23.54
N TRP A 13 3.16 3.05 -23.42
CA TRP A 13 2.27 2.06 -22.79
C TRP A 13 2.30 0.67 -23.44
N THR A 14 2.77 0.55 -24.69
CA THR A 14 3.03 -0.72 -25.37
C THR A 14 4.50 -1.14 -25.28
N GLY A 15 5.36 -0.31 -24.69
CA GLY A 15 6.79 -0.56 -24.58
C GLY A 15 7.12 -1.61 -23.51
N ILE A 16 8.38 -2.02 -23.49
CA ILE A 16 8.85 -3.09 -22.60
C ILE A 16 8.74 -2.70 -21.13
N ALA A 17 8.96 -1.43 -20.78
CA ALA A 17 8.88 -0.92 -19.40
C ALA A 17 7.46 -0.82 -18.88
N SER A 18 6.46 -0.69 -19.78
CA SER A 18 5.05 -0.56 -19.42
C SER A 18 4.24 -1.84 -19.68
N ARG A 19 4.91 -2.95 -19.90
CA ARG A 19 4.26 -4.23 -20.17
C ARG A 19 3.42 -4.65 -18.96
N TRP A 20 2.10 -4.80 -19.14
CA TRP A 20 1.12 -5.04 -18.09
C TRP A 20 1.52 -6.19 -17.13
N ASN A 21 1.92 -7.35 -17.68
CA ASN A 21 2.30 -8.53 -16.91
C ASN A 21 3.46 -8.28 -15.93
N ASN A 22 4.32 -7.31 -16.23
CA ASN A 22 5.56 -7.08 -15.49
C ASN A 22 5.54 -5.82 -14.62
N SER A 23 4.70 -4.86 -14.94
CA SER A 23 4.65 -3.58 -14.21
C SER A 23 3.31 -3.32 -13.53
N CYS A 24 2.19 -3.43 -14.25
CA CYS A 24 0.88 -3.02 -13.72
C CYS A 24 0.17 -4.14 -12.94
N ALA A 25 0.30 -5.37 -13.42
CA ALA A 25 -0.48 -6.51 -12.94
C ALA A 25 -0.27 -6.82 -11.45
N ASP A 26 0.93 -6.61 -10.93
CA ASP A 26 1.24 -6.87 -9.51
C ASP A 26 0.37 -6.06 -8.53
N CYS A 27 -0.09 -4.88 -8.95
CA CYS A 27 -0.94 -4.00 -8.15
C CYS A 27 -2.39 -3.99 -8.63
N HIS A 28 -2.64 -4.33 -9.90
CA HIS A 28 -3.95 -4.27 -10.55
C HIS A 28 -4.54 -5.64 -10.86
N SER A 29 -4.18 -6.64 -10.07
CA SER A 29 -4.83 -7.96 -10.10
C SER A 29 -4.67 -8.67 -8.76
N THR A 30 -5.53 -9.62 -8.49
CA THR A 30 -5.52 -10.44 -7.27
C THR A 30 -5.01 -11.83 -7.62
N ASN A 31 -4.13 -12.40 -6.79
CA ASN A 31 -3.52 -13.72 -6.94
C ASN A 31 -2.83 -13.88 -8.30
N LEU A 32 -1.96 -12.92 -8.63
CA LEU A 32 -1.22 -12.89 -9.89
C LEU A 32 -0.18 -14.00 -9.96
N GLU A 33 -0.22 -14.75 -11.06
CA GLU A 33 0.88 -15.60 -11.51
C GLU A 33 1.35 -15.11 -12.87
N LYS A 34 2.58 -14.62 -12.96
CA LYS A 34 3.13 -14.03 -14.20
C LYS A 34 3.29 -15.07 -15.30
N GLY A 35 3.66 -16.27 -14.96
CA GLY A 35 3.79 -17.37 -15.92
C GLY A 35 4.75 -17.07 -17.07
N TYR A 36 5.89 -16.41 -16.77
CA TYR A 36 6.88 -16.11 -17.82
C TYR A 36 7.66 -17.37 -18.20
N ASP A 37 7.69 -17.68 -19.49
CA ASP A 37 8.54 -18.72 -20.08
C ASP A 37 9.76 -18.05 -20.70
N ASP A 38 10.93 -18.24 -20.12
CA ASP A 38 12.20 -17.68 -20.55
C ASP A 38 12.72 -18.27 -21.86
N ARG A 39 12.28 -19.48 -22.25
CA ARG A 39 12.67 -20.12 -23.52
C ARG A 39 11.97 -19.51 -24.72
N THR A 40 10.72 -19.12 -24.53
CA THR A 40 9.89 -18.54 -25.59
C THR A 40 9.77 -17.02 -25.51
N GLY A 41 10.15 -16.43 -24.36
CA GLY A 41 9.99 -15.00 -24.08
C GLY A 41 8.53 -14.57 -23.97
N THR A 42 7.63 -15.48 -23.59
CA THR A 42 6.18 -15.25 -23.52
C THR A 42 5.64 -15.34 -22.10
N TYR A 43 4.48 -14.71 -21.88
CA TYR A 43 3.76 -14.76 -20.62
C TYR A 43 2.51 -15.62 -20.73
N HIS A 44 2.27 -16.46 -19.73
CA HIS A 44 1.04 -17.23 -19.52
C HIS A 44 0.38 -16.75 -18.21
N THR A 45 0.19 -15.44 -18.11
CA THR A 45 -0.28 -14.79 -16.89
C THR A 45 -1.69 -15.20 -16.54
N THR A 46 -1.89 -15.58 -15.28
CA THR A 46 -3.19 -15.86 -14.68
C THR A 46 -3.40 -15.02 -13.43
N PHE A 47 -4.64 -14.76 -13.09
CA PHE A 47 -5.06 -14.06 -11.88
C PHE A 47 -6.48 -14.47 -11.53
N SER A 48 -6.86 -14.33 -10.26
CA SER A 48 -8.22 -14.66 -9.82
C SER A 48 -9.21 -13.58 -10.23
N GLU A 49 -8.86 -12.32 -10.02
CA GLU A 49 -9.70 -11.16 -10.34
C GLU A 49 -8.85 -10.01 -10.84
N ILE A 50 -9.42 -9.18 -11.71
CA ILE A 50 -8.83 -7.89 -12.09
C ILE A 50 -9.00 -6.91 -10.92
N ASP A 51 -8.01 -6.03 -10.74
CA ASP A 51 -7.92 -5.09 -9.64
C ASP A 51 -7.80 -5.74 -8.24
N VAL A 52 -7.93 -4.94 -7.21
CA VAL A 52 -7.75 -5.34 -5.81
C VAL A 52 -9.07 -5.87 -5.25
N SER A 53 -9.19 -7.19 -5.17
CA SER A 53 -10.34 -7.84 -4.52
C SER A 53 -10.08 -8.07 -3.02
N CYS A 54 -11.07 -8.67 -2.35
CA CYS A 54 -10.98 -8.98 -0.92
C CYS A 54 -9.72 -9.80 -0.57
N GLU A 55 -9.40 -10.79 -1.39
CA GLU A 55 -8.28 -11.70 -1.13
C GLU A 55 -6.91 -11.03 -1.27
N ALA A 56 -6.79 -9.95 -2.03
CA ALA A 56 -5.54 -9.19 -2.16
C ALA A 56 -5.04 -8.62 -0.81
N CYS A 57 -5.96 -8.34 0.11
CA CYS A 57 -5.66 -7.82 1.45
C CYS A 57 -5.92 -8.84 2.56
N HIS A 58 -6.97 -9.64 2.43
CA HIS A 58 -7.44 -10.56 3.47
C HIS A 58 -6.95 -12.00 3.31
N GLY A 59 -6.25 -12.30 2.22
CA GLY A 59 -5.83 -13.66 1.87
C GLY A 59 -6.98 -14.55 1.40
N PRO A 60 -6.71 -15.83 1.10
CA PRO A 60 -7.70 -16.76 0.59
C PRO A 60 -8.91 -16.90 1.50
N GLY A 61 -10.11 -16.72 0.95
CA GLY A 61 -11.36 -16.66 1.69
C GLY A 61 -12.08 -18.00 1.90
N SER A 62 -11.58 -19.11 1.35
CA SER A 62 -12.28 -20.41 1.36
C SER A 62 -12.64 -20.90 2.77
N ILE A 63 -11.69 -20.85 3.69
CA ILE A 63 -11.91 -21.25 5.10
C ILE A 63 -12.90 -20.30 5.79
N HIS A 64 -12.83 -19.02 5.48
CA HIS A 64 -13.77 -18.04 6.02
C HIS A 64 -15.22 -18.32 5.57
N VAL A 65 -15.40 -18.62 4.30
CA VAL A 65 -16.72 -18.98 3.74
C VAL A 65 -17.26 -20.25 4.39
N GLU A 66 -16.43 -21.30 4.51
CA GLU A 66 -16.80 -22.54 5.19
C GLU A 66 -17.22 -22.30 6.65
N LEU A 67 -16.46 -21.48 7.38
CA LEU A 67 -16.80 -21.09 8.75
C LEU A 67 -18.11 -20.30 8.80
N ALA A 68 -18.33 -19.39 7.87
CA ALA A 68 -19.53 -18.56 7.82
C ALA A 68 -20.80 -19.39 7.50
N GLU A 69 -20.68 -20.39 6.65
CA GLU A 69 -21.75 -21.33 6.31
C GLU A 69 -22.00 -22.36 7.41
N SER A 70 -21.01 -22.61 8.28
CA SER A 70 -21.14 -23.50 9.40
C SER A 70 -22.16 -22.94 10.41
N LYS A 71 -23.00 -23.81 10.98
CA LYS A 71 -23.93 -23.43 12.06
C LYS A 71 -23.25 -23.40 13.42
N ALA A 72 -21.93 -23.31 13.47
CA ALA A 72 -21.17 -23.28 14.71
C ALA A 72 -21.38 -21.95 15.43
N PHE A 73 -21.71 -22.00 16.73
CA PHE A 73 -21.90 -20.81 17.57
C PHE A 73 -20.59 -20.13 17.96
N PHE A 74 -19.43 -20.79 17.81
CA PHE A 74 -18.12 -20.29 18.21
C PHE A 74 -17.16 -20.36 17.03
N TRP A 75 -16.79 -19.21 16.53
CA TRP A 75 -15.76 -19.08 15.50
C TRP A 75 -14.40 -18.90 16.16
N ASP A 76 -13.39 -19.52 15.58
CA ASP A 76 -12.02 -19.34 16.06
C ASP A 76 -11.49 -17.94 15.76
N ARG A 77 -11.58 -17.09 16.76
CA ARG A 77 -11.07 -15.70 16.69
C ARG A 77 -9.54 -15.64 16.71
N HIS A 78 -8.88 -16.70 17.16
CA HIS A 78 -7.42 -16.71 17.25
C HIS A 78 -6.76 -16.86 15.88
N HIS A 79 -7.43 -17.50 14.93
CA HIS A 79 -6.96 -17.67 13.56
C HIS A 79 -7.62 -16.69 12.57
N GLY A 80 -8.08 -15.52 13.02
CA GLY A 80 -8.60 -14.47 12.16
C GLY A 80 -9.88 -14.83 11.41
N TYR A 81 -10.66 -15.77 11.91
CA TYR A 81 -11.86 -16.26 11.23
C TYR A 81 -11.57 -16.89 9.84
N GLY A 82 -10.40 -17.47 9.66
CA GLY A 82 -9.96 -18.04 8.38
C GLY A 82 -9.43 -17.02 7.37
N LEU A 83 -9.18 -15.78 7.80
CA LEU A 83 -8.59 -14.72 7.00
C LEU A 83 -7.25 -14.25 7.59
N ALA A 84 -6.47 -13.54 6.81
CA ALA A 84 -5.24 -12.91 7.30
C ALA A 84 -5.53 -11.96 8.47
N ARG A 85 -4.76 -12.10 9.54
CA ARG A 85 -4.94 -11.29 10.75
C ARG A 85 -4.21 -9.97 10.61
N LEU A 86 -4.85 -8.99 9.99
CA LEU A 86 -4.28 -7.67 9.76
C LEU A 86 -4.27 -6.80 11.02
N LYS A 87 -5.29 -6.94 11.88
CA LYS A 87 -5.42 -6.16 13.13
C LYS A 87 -4.90 -6.94 14.33
N GLY A 88 -4.14 -6.25 15.17
CA GLY A 88 -3.56 -6.81 16.38
C GLY A 88 -2.85 -5.72 17.19
N LYS A 89 -2.05 -6.08 18.17
CA LYS A 89 -1.22 -5.10 18.92
C LYS A 89 -0.13 -4.51 18.03
N ASP A 90 0.46 -5.35 17.18
CA ASP A 90 1.47 -4.94 16.23
C ASP A 90 0.80 -4.42 14.94
N PRO A 91 1.09 -3.20 14.49
CA PRO A 91 0.61 -2.67 13.21
C PRO A 91 1.28 -3.32 12.00
N GLY A 92 2.37 -4.04 12.20
CA GLY A 92 3.23 -4.58 11.13
C GLY A 92 2.47 -5.43 10.12
N ASN A 93 1.58 -6.32 10.56
CA ASN A 93 0.83 -7.18 9.65
C ASN A 93 -0.02 -6.39 8.65
N GLU A 94 -0.71 -5.35 9.13
CA GLU A 94 -1.51 -4.49 8.26
C GLU A 94 -0.62 -3.73 7.27
N ILE A 95 0.43 -3.10 7.79
CA ILE A 95 1.35 -2.29 6.99
C ILE A 95 2.04 -3.13 5.92
N GLN A 96 2.49 -4.34 6.27
CA GLN A 96 3.12 -5.26 5.34
C GLN A 96 2.14 -5.81 4.29
N SER A 97 0.86 -5.91 4.59
CA SER A 97 -0.16 -6.30 3.61
C SER A 97 -0.49 -5.19 2.61
N CYS A 98 -0.30 -3.93 2.98
CA CYS A 98 -0.45 -2.79 2.07
C CYS A 98 0.80 -2.60 1.18
N ALA A 99 1.97 -2.95 1.71
CA ALA A 99 3.26 -2.68 1.09
C ALA A 99 3.44 -3.25 -0.33
N PRO A 100 2.94 -4.44 -0.71
CA PRO A 100 3.11 -4.97 -2.06
C PRO A 100 2.66 -4.03 -3.18
N CYS A 101 1.62 -3.24 -2.94
CA CYS A 101 1.10 -2.25 -3.91
C CYS A 101 1.60 -0.82 -3.62
N HIS A 102 1.96 -0.51 -2.37
CA HIS A 102 2.30 0.83 -1.93
C HIS A 102 3.79 1.04 -1.63
N SER A 103 4.67 0.24 -2.25
CA SER A 103 6.12 0.38 -2.13
C SER A 103 6.83 0.33 -3.47
N HIS A 104 7.94 1.06 -3.59
CA HIS A 104 8.89 0.88 -4.67
C HIS A 104 9.75 -0.35 -4.33
N ARG A 105 9.56 -1.43 -5.06
CA ARG A 105 10.09 -2.75 -4.71
C ARG A 105 10.45 -3.60 -5.92
N ARG A 106 11.19 -4.65 -5.67
CA ARG A 106 11.40 -5.77 -6.60
C ARG A 106 10.86 -7.05 -5.97
N VAL A 107 10.28 -7.92 -6.78
CA VAL A 107 9.89 -9.27 -6.35
C VAL A 107 11.15 -10.11 -6.23
N VAL A 108 11.38 -10.68 -5.06
CA VAL A 108 12.46 -11.63 -4.77
C VAL A 108 11.92 -13.06 -4.80
N HIS A 109 10.76 -13.25 -4.17
CA HIS A 109 10.06 -14.51 -4.14
C HIS A 109 8.57 -14.29 -4.48
N PRO A 110 8.02 -14.92 -5.52
CA PRO A 110 6.61 -14.76 -5.87
C PRO A 110 5.70 -15.46 -4.86
N GLY A 111 4.38 -15.23 -4.97
CA GLY A 111 3.37 -15.92 -4.19
C GLY A 111 3.16 -15.36 -2.78
N PHE A 112 3.34 -14.06 -2.58
CA PHE A 112 3.02 -13.40 -1.31
C PHE A 112 1.54 -13.59 -0.95
N VAL A 113 1.30 -13.99 0.29
CA VAL A 113 -0.04 -14.09 0.87
C VAL A 113 -0.15 -13.07 2.02
N PRO A 114 -1.24 -12.28 2.10
CA PRO A 114 -1.46 -11.36 3.20
C PRO A 114 -1.32 -12.00 4.56
N GLY A 115 -0.54 -11.37 5.44
CA GLY A 115 -0.19 -11.91 6.76
C GLY A 115 1.20 -12.54 6.83
N GLU A 116 1.83 -12.81 5.69
CA GLU A 116 3.25 -13.20 5.62
C GLU A 116 4.17 -11.98 5.76
N SER A 117 5.46 -12.24 5.96
CA SER A 117 6.46 -11.17 6.00
C SER A 117 6.69 -10.61 4.59
N TYR A 118 6.47 -9.30 4.43
CA TYR A 118 6.73 -8.58 3.19
C TYR A 118 8.18 -8.79 2.69
N HIS A 119 9.15 -8.77 3.59
CA HIS A 119 10.57 -8.86 3.23
C HIS A 119 11.02 -10.25 2.79
N ASP A 120 10.23 -11.29 3.01
CA ASP A 120 10.51 -12.62 2.49
C ASP A 120 10.18 -12.70 0.98
N HIS A 121 9.33 -11.82 0.51
CA HIS A 121 8.85 -11.79 -0.87
C HIS A 121 9.37 -10.62 -1.70
N PHE A 122 9.71 -9.50 -1.06
CA PHE A 122 10.06 -8.26 -1.75
C PHE A 122 11.33 -7.62 -1.20
N SER A 123 12.16 -7.12 -2.11
CA SER A 123 13.25 -6.21 -1.80
C SER A 123 12.76 -4.77 -1.96
N HIS A 124 12.61 -4.08 -0.85
CA HIS A 124 12.21 -2.67 -0.82
C HIS A 124 13.38 -1.78 -1.27
N ALA A 125 13.09 -0.75 -2.08
CA ALA A 125 14.07 0.24 -2.46
C ALA A 125 14.44 1.11 -1.25
N VAL A 126 15.74 1.30 -1.05
CA VAL A 126 16.25 2.21 -0.04
C VAL A 126 16.02 3.66 -0.45
N LEU A 127 16.07 4.59 0.51
CA LEU A 127 16.02 6.02 0.24
C LEU A 127 17.26 6.45 -0.52
N ALA A 128 17.11 6.64 -1.81
CA ALA A 128 18.20 7.10 -2.68
C ALA A 128 18.01 8.58 -3.05
N PRO A 129 19.09 9.35 -3.20
CA PRO A 129 19.01 10.79 -3.54
C PRO A 129 18.28 11.11 -4.84
N SER A 130 18.16 10.14 -5.76
CA SER A 130 17.39 10.29 -7.01
C SER A 130 15.89 10.03 -6.85
N LEU A 131 15.45 9.54 -5.70
CA LEU A 131 14.07 9.14 -5.44
C LEU A 131 13.43 9.91 -4.29
N TYR A 132 14.25 10.44 -3.40
CA TYR A 132 13.84 11.14 -2.19
C TYR A 132 14.66 12.40 -1.99
N HIS A 133 14.05 13.42 -1.39
CA HIS A 133 14.74 14.58 -0.87
C HIS A 133 15.61 14.20 0.35
N ASP A 134 16.60 15.05 0.66
CA ASP A 134 17.55 14.79 1.77
C ASP A 134 16.87 14.65 3.14
N ASP A 135 15.67 15.21 3.30
CA ASP A 135 14.87 15.11 4.52
C ASP A 135 13.96 13.87 4.54
N GLY A 136 14.01 13.02 3.50
CA GLY A 136 13.23 11.79 3.38
C GLY A 136 11.83 11.97 2.77
N GLN A 137 11.49 13.19 2.32
CA GLN A 137 10.26 13.38 1.56
C GLN A 137 10.38 12.77 0.16
N ILE A 138 9.25 12.32 -0.35
CA ILE A 138 9.15 11.72 -1.69
C ILE A 138 9.43 12.78 -2.76
N MET A 139 10.34 12.48 -3.67
CA MET A 139 10.67 13.32 -4.82
C MET A 139 10.10 12.74 -6.11
N GLU A 140 10.18 11.42 -6.28
CA GLU A 140 9.69 10.70 -7.44
C GLU A 140 8.56 9.72 -7.07
N GLU A 141 7.98 9.00 -8.04
CA GLU A 141 6.90 8.03 -7.80
C GLU A 141 7.42 6.74 -7.15
N VAL A 142 7.72 6.81 -5.86
CA VAL A 142 8.27 5.69 -5.08
C VAL A 142 7.29 5.11 -4.05
N TYR A 143 6.08 5.60 -4.07
CA TYR A 143 5.01 5.22 -3.13
C TYR A 143 5.35 5.55 -1.67
N VAL A 144 4.36 5.40 -0.79
CA VAL A 144 4.40 5.93 0.57
C VAL A 144 5.16 5.04 1.57
N PHE A 145 5.35 3.75 1.28
CA PHE A 145 5.83 2.78 2.27
C PHE A 145 7.20 3.15 2.86
N GLY A 146 8.18 3.50 2.01
CA GLY A 146 9.54 3.81 2.46
C GLY A 146 9.61 5.05 3.38
N SER A 147 8.94 6.12 3.02
CA SER A 147 8.88 7.34 3.84
C SER A 147 8.04 7.14 5.10
N PHE A 148 6.95 6.37 5.01
CA PHE A 148 6.11 6.08 6.17
C PHE A 148 6.89 5.31 7.25
N LEU A 149 7.67 4.28 6.89
CA LEU A 149 8.47 3.51 7.84
C LEU A 149 9.46 4.36 8.65
N GLN A 150 9.89 5.50 8.11
CA GLN A 150 10.79 6.42 8.80
C GLN A 150 10.08 7.48 9.62
N SER A 151 8.77 7.57 9.49
CA SER A 151 7.98 8.57 10.19
C SER A 151 7.88 8.26 11.70
N LYS A 152 7.79 9.32 12.50
CA LYS A 152 7.47 9.18 13.93
C LYS A 152 6.12 8.50 14.16
N MET A 153 5.19 8.62 13.23
CA MET A 153 3.88 7.97 13.29
C MET A 153 4.02 6.45 13.25
N TYR A 154 4.80 5.92 12.32
CA TYR A 154 5.08 4.48 12.26
C TYR A 154 5.69 3.98 13.59
N HIS A 155 6.71 4.66 14.11
CA HIS A 155 7.36 4.29 15.37
C HIS A 155 6.45 4.43 16.62
N LYS A 156 5.32 5.11 16.49
CA LYS A 156 4.26 5.18 17.51
C LYS A 156 3.13 4.20 17.29
N GLY A 157 3.25 3.30 16.31
CA GLY A 157 2.30 2.25 16.05
C GLY A 157 1.06 2.67 15.26
N ILE A 158 1.12 3.83 14.59
CA ILE A 158 0.06 4.29 13.69
C ILE A 158 0.00 3.37 12.45
N ARG A 159 -1.19 3.14 11.96
CA ARG A 159 -1.51 2.24 10.84
C ARG A 159 -1.98 3.03 9.63
N CYS A 160 -1.93 2.40 8.48
CA CYS A 160 -2.52 2.96 7.27
C CYS A 160 -4.03 3.23 7.48
N THR A 161 -4.73 2.29 8.11
CA THR A 161 -6.17 2.42 8.38
C THR A 161 -6.53 3.38 9.51
N ASP A 162 -5.59 4.00 10.19
CA ASP A 162 -5.90 5.11 11.10
C ASP A 162 -6.30 6.37 10.32
N CYS A 163 -5.72 6.55 9.12
CA CYS A 163 -5.98 7.67 8.23
C CYS A 163 -6.88 7.29 7.03
N HIS A 164 -6.75 6.09 6.50
CA HIS A 164 -7.45 5.63 5.30
C HIS A 164 -8.59 4.66 5.64
N ASP A 165 -9.64 4.69 4.82
CA ASP A 165 -10.62 3.61 4.73
C ASP A 165 -10.30 2.79 3.46
N PRO A 166 -9.74 1.57 3.61
CA PRO A 166 -9.30 0.77 2.47
C PRO A 166 -10.47 0.27 1.60
N HIS A 167 -11.68 0.17 2.16
CA HIS A 167 -12.85 -0.29 1.40
C HIS A 167 -13.48 0.79 0.52
N THR A 168 -13.24 2.06 0.85
CA THR A 168 -13.72 3.20 0.05
C THR A 168 -12.61 3.94 -0.67
N THR A 169 -11.35 3.57 -0.42
CA THR A 169 -10.13 4.23 -0.93
C THR A 169 -10.04 5.73 -0.57
N ARG A 170 -10.73 6.15 0.48
CA ARG A 170 -10.81 7.55 0.93
C ARG A 170 -10.07 7.76 2.24
N LEU A 171 -9.72 9.01 2.49
CA LEU A 171 -9.33 9.45 3.83
C LEU A 171 -10.56 9.44 4.76
N LYS A 172 -10.34 9.12 6.04
CA LYS A 172 -11.43 9.12 7.05
C LYS A 172 -11.95 10.52 7.35
N PHE A 173 -11.12 11.52 7.18
CA PHE A 173 -11.47 12.93 7.37
C PHE A 173 -10.81 13.76 6.28
N GLU A 174 -11.41 14.90 5.95
CA GLU A 174 -10.89 15.83 4.95
C GLU A 174 -10.01 16.90 5.61
N GLY A 175 -8.99 17.36 4.87
CA GLY A 175 -8.10 18.44 5.26
C GLY A 175 -7.45 18.25 6.63
N ASN A 176 -7.23 19.33 7.33
CA ASN A 176 -6.55 19.32 8.64
C ASN A 176 -7.25 18.47 9.71
N LYS A 177 -8.55 18.18 9.54
CA LYS A 177 -9.29 17.31 10.46
C LYS A 177 -8.69 15.91 10.54
N LEU A 178 -8.06 15.43 9.48
CA LEU A 178 -7.36 14.14 9.50
C LEU A 178 -6.26 14.14 10.57
N CYS A 179 -5.45 15.17 10.62
CA CYS A 179 -4.34 15.28 11.57
C CYS A 179 -4.82 15.66 12.95
N THR A 180 -5.76 16.62 13.05
CA THR A 180 -6.26 17.13 14.33
C THR A 180 -7.19 16.16 15.06
N SER A 181 -7.65 15.09 14.41
CA SER A 181 -8.37 14.00 15.07
C SER A 181 -7.53 13.29 16.12
N CYS A 182 -6.21 13.24 15.94
CA CYS A 182 -5.26 12.68 16.91
C CYS A 182 -4.41 13.75 17.61
N HIS A 183 -4.02 14.80 16.87
CA HIS A 183 -3.24 15.91 17.39
C HIS A 183 -4.13 16.95 18.09
N GLN A 184 -4.85 16.51 19.12
CA GLN A 184 -5.85 17.29 19.87
C GLN A 184 -5.26 18.19 20.97
N HIS A 185 -4.02 18.62 20.87
CA HIS A 185 -3.47 19.54 21.85
C HIS A 185 -4.27 20.84 21.95
N PRO A 186 -4.23 21.57 23.09
CA PRO A 186 -5.25 22.55 23.44
C PRO A 186 -5.63 23.42 22.27
N ALA A 187 -6.93 23.47 22.08
CA ALA A 187 -7.71 23.95 20.93
C ALA A 187 -6.92 24.75 19.89
N ALA A 188 -6.84 24.22 18.70
CA ALA A 188 -6.30 24.88 17.52
C ALA A 188 -4.79 25.23 17.57
N LYS A 189 -3.98 24.57 18.40
CA LYS A 189 -2.54 24.87 18.47
C LYS A 189 -1.87 24.75 17.11
N TYR A 190 -2.23 23.73 16.35
CA TYR A 190 -1.62 23.47 15.03
C TYR A 190 -2.23 24.28 13.89
N ASP A 191 -3.49 24.70 14.04
CA ASP A 191 -4.23 25.51 13.06
C ASP A 191 -4.12 27.03 13.32
N THR A 192 -3.24 27.43 14.24
CA THR A 192 -3.10 28.85 14.61
C THR A 192 -1.87 29.48 13.99
N LEU A 193 -2.00 30.77 13.68
CA LEU A 193 -0.93 31.62 13.19
C LEU A 193 0.31 31.60 14.09
N SER A 194 0.11 31.44 15.42
CA SER A 194 1.17 31.33 16.39
C SER A 194 2.01 30.07 16.26
N HIS A 195 1.45 29.00 15.70
CA HIS A 195 2.16 27.74 15.47
C HIS A 195 2.93 27.73 14.16
N HIS A 196 2.26 27.97 13.03
CA HIS A 196 2.85 27.84 11.69
C HIS A 196 3.31 29.19 11.08
N ARG A 197 2.89 30.33 11.63
CA ARG A 197 3.24 31.69 11.18
C ARG A 197 2.87 32.02 9.72
N HIS A 198 2.03 31.23 9.08
CA HIS A 198 1.52 31.48 7.74
C HIS A 198 0.21 32.27 7.81
N THR A 199 0.09 33.30 6.99
CA THR A 199 -1.07 34.21 6.97
C THR A 199 -2.06 33.90 5.86
N ALA A 200 -1.68 33.06 4.91
CA ALA A 200 -2.50 32.66 3.76
C ALA A 200 -2.90 31.18 3.85
N LEU A 201 -3.80 30.75 3.01
CA LEU A 201 -4.24 29.35 2.90
C LEU A 201 -3.07 28.39 2.62
N GLU A 202 -2.08 28.85 1.85
CA GLU A 202 -0.85 28.11 1.62
C GLU A 202 -0.01 28.06 2.90
N GLY A 203 0.39 26.87 3.31
CA GLY A 203 1.17 26.64 4.53
C GLY A 203 0.33 26.53 5.83
N THR A 204 -0.99 26.59 5.75
CA THR A 204 -1.90 26.27 6.88
C THR A 204 -2.40 24.84 6.82
N SER A 205 -2.18 24.16 5.72
CA SER A 205 -2.49 22.74 5.58
C SER A 205 -1.48 21.88 6.33
N CYS A 206 -1.97 20.84 7.00
CA CYS A 206 -1.13 19.83 7.63
C CYS A 206 -0.55 18.84 6.61
N VAL A 207 -1.06 18.83 5.39
CA VAL A 207 -0.68 17.94 4.28
C VAL A 207 -0.64 18.78 3.01
#